data_cc922411e4d67bf4727afe3be947930e
#
_entry.id   cc922411e4d67bf4727afe3be947930e
#
_cell.length_a   1.000
_cell.length_b   1.000
_cell.length_c   1.000
_cell.angle_alpha   90.00
_cell.angle_beta   90.00
_cell.angle_gamma   90.00
#
_symmetry.space_group_name_H-M   'P 1'
#
loop_
_entity.id
_entity.type
_entity.pdbx_description
1 polymer ?
#
loop_
_entity_poly.entity_id
_entity_poly.type
_entity_poly.pdbx_seq_one_letter_code
_entity_poly.pdbx_strand_id
1 'polypeptide(L)'
;VPSLSEMLGHERQHCAFFRAAMPMRNSRPCRVMQFWSWGGWLLGFLTALLGPQGIWACTAAVEATVHRHLDDQLYYLAGRDPGLHAIILSIREEELAHLRHAEEHLLAPGPLLLLLRGAIAVATDCLIWLSTWGDSVRMARALKAAKPS
;
A
#
# COMPACT_ATOMS: atom_id res chain seq x y z
N VAL A 1 8.65 16.17 8.46
CA VAL A 1 7.51 15.27 8.70
C VAL A 1 6.42 15.63 7.69
N PRO A 2 6.06 14.74 6.76
CA PRO A 2 5.10 15.07 5.72
C PRO A 2 3.70 15.28 6.33
N SER A 3 3.03 16.36 5.92
CA SER A 3 1.62 16.57 6.21
C SER A 3 0.76 15.61 5.38
N LEU A 4 -0.52 15.39 5.75
CA LEU A 4 -1.45 14.60 4.92
C LEU A 4 -1.56 15.14 3.49
N SER A 5 -1.38 16.44 3.30
CA SER A 5 -1.38 17.08 1.97
C SER A 5 -0.15 16.71 1.15
N GLU A 6 1.02 16.61 1.76
CA GLU A 6 2.25 16.16 1.12
C GLU A 6 2.19 14.67 0.79
N MET A 7 1.68 13.84 1.71
CA MET A 7 1.41 12.41 1.44
C MET A 7 0.51 12.23 0.22
N LEU A 8 -0.58 13.00 0.12
CA LEU A 8 -1.45 12.97 -1.07
C LEU A 8 -0.69 13.39 -2.35
N GLY A 9 0.26 14.30 -2.25
CA GLY A 9 1.15 14.69 -3.35
C GLY A 9 1.99 13.52 -3.83
N HIS A 10 2.60 12.78 -2.91
CA HIS A 10 3.39 11.58 -3.19
C HIS A 10 2.54 10.50 -3.86
N GLU A 11 1.34 10.21 -3.35
CA GLU A 11 0.41 9.24 -3.95
C GLU A 11 0.07 9.55 -5.41
N ARG A 12 -0.16 10.82 -5.72
CA ARG A 12 -0.40 11.26 -7.11
C ARG A 12 0.82 11.03 -8.00
N GLN A 13 2.01 11.25 -7.46
CA GLN A 13 3.27 11.01 -8.16
C GLN A 13 3.51 9.50 -8.38
N HIS A 14 3.25 8.66 -7.37
CA HIS A 14 3.31 7.19 -7.49
C HIS A 14 2.39 6.70 -8.62
N CYS A 15 1.14 7.18 -8.66
CA CYS A 15 0.23 6.87 -9.76
C CYS A 15 0.78 7.30 -11.12
N ALA A 16 1.44 8.45 -11.23
CA ALA A 16 2.04 8.91 -12.47
C ALA A 16 3.21 8.02 -12.90
N PHE A 17 4.08 7.62 -11.98
CA PHE A 17 5.19 6.70 -12.26
C PHE A 17 4.70 5.35 -12.79
N PHE A 18 3.70 4.75 -12.15
CA PHE A 18 3.13 3.49 -12.62
C PHE A 18 2.48 3.64 -14.01
N ARG A 19 1.72 4.70 -14.24
CA ARG A 19 1.11 4.97 -15.56
C ARG A 19 2.16 5.13 -16.65
N ALA A 20 3.27 5.81 -16.38
CA ALA A 20 4.36 5.98 -17.33
C ALA A 20 5.11 4.66 -17.59
N ALA A 21 5.22 3.78 -16.59
CA ALA A 21 5.90 2.50 -16.70
C ALA A 21 5.10 1.41 -17.44
N MET A 22 3.77 1.52 -17.50
CA MET A 22 2.86 0.51 -18.05
C MET A 22 3.01 0.25 -19.57
N PRO A 23 3.07 1.27 -20.44
CA PRO A 23 3.06 1.05 -21.90
C PRO A 23 4.23 0.19 -22.37
N MET A 24 5.43 0.41 -21.87
CA MET A 24 6.62 -0.36 -22.23
C MET A 24 6.56 -1.85 -21.81
N ARG A 25 5.62 -2.18 -20.91
CA ARG A 25 5.42 -3.53 -20.36
C ARG A 25 4.14 -4.19 -20.84
N ASN A 26 3.48 -3.59 -21.84
CA ASN A 26 2.16 -4.02 -22.33
C ASN A 26 1.12 -4.20 -21.21
N SER A 27 1.28 -3.42 -20.12
CA SER A 27 0.41 -3.45 -18.97
C SER A 27 -0.67 -2.38 -19.05
N ARG A 28 -1.78 -2.61 -18.35
CA ARG A 28 -2.91 -1.68 -18.31
C ARG A 28 -3.28 -1.38 -16.85
N PRO A 29 -3.90 -0.22 -16.58
CA PRO A 29 -4.45 0.06 -15.26
C PRO A 29 -5.42 -1.01 -14.81
N CYS A 30 -5.46 -1.26 -13.52
CA CYS A 30 -6.36 -2.21 -12.91
C CYS A 30 -7.83 -1.88 -13.23
N ARG A 31 -8.63 -2.89 -13.62
CA ARG A 31 -10.06 -2.73 -13.92
C ARG A 31 -10.89 -2.30 -12.72
N VAL A 32 -10.42 -2.61 -11.51
CA VAL A 32 -11.11 -2.25 -10.27
C VAL A 32 -10.61 -0.93 -9.66
N MET A 33 -9.92 -0.09 -10.45
CA MET A 33 -9.40 1.23 -10.00
C MET A 33 -10.49 2.11 -9.38
N GLN A 34 -11.72 2.06 -9.90
CA GLN A 34 -12.83 2.83 -9.36
C GLN A 34 -13.23 2.36 -7.94
N PHE A 35 -13.16 1.06 -7.68
CA PHE A 35 -13.41 0.51 -6.32
C PHE A 35 -12.35 0.98 -5.32
N TRP A 36 -11.09 1.13 -5.74
CA TRP A 36 -10.06 1.74 -4.92
C TRP A 36 -10.41 3.18 -4.55
N SER A 37 -10.86 3.98 -5.52
CA SER A 37 -11.24 5.38 -5.28
C SER A 37 -12.43 5.48 -4.33
N TRP A 38 -13.49 4.71 -4.56
CA TRP A 38 -14.67 4.69 -3.70
C TRP A 38 -14.36 4.13 -2.32
N GLY A 39 -13.63 3.02 -2.26
CA GLY A 39 -13.23 2.38 -1.01
C GLY A 39 -12.34 3.29 -0.16
N GLY A 40 -11.36 3.92 -0.78
CA GLY A 40 -10.46 4.88 -0.11
C GLY A 40 -11.21 6.11 0.41
N TRP A 41 -12.13 6.67 -0.39
CA TRP A 41 -12.97 7.78 0.04
C TRP A 41 -13.86 7.40 1.24
N LEU A 42 -14.56 6.29 1.15
CA LEU A 42 -15.44 5.80 2.23
C LEU A 42 -14.65 5.49 3.50
N LEU A 43 -13.51 4.79 3.36
CA LEU A 43 -12.64 4.47 4.48
C LEU A 43 -12.09 5.73 5.14
N GLY A 44 -11.59 6.68 4.35
CA GLY A 44 -11.09 7.97 4.84
C GLY A 44 -12.17 8.76 5.56
N PHE A 45 -13.39 8.80 5.00
CA PHE A 45 -14.53 9.47 5.63
C PHE A 45 -14.90 8.82 6.98
N LEU A 46 -15.07 7.50 7.02
CA LEU A 46 -15.44 6.78 8.24
C LEU A 46 -14.37 6.91 9.34
N THR A 47 -13.10 6.84 8.97
CA THR A 47 -11.99 6.97 9.94
C THR A 47 -11.83 8.42 10.41
N ALA A 48 -12.15 9.41 9.58
CA ALA A 48 -12.17 10.82 9.99
C ALA A 48 -13.24 11.11 11.06
N LEU A 49 -14.38 10.40 11.06
CA LEU A 49 -15.39 10.51 12.11
C LEU A 49 -14.87 10.04 13.49
N LEU A 50 -13.84 9.23 13.52
CA LEU A 50 -13.16 8.80 14.75
C LEU A 50 -12.07 9.77 15.20
N GLY A 51 -11.95 10.92 14.52
CA GLY A 51 -10.96 11.95 14.82
C GLY A 51 -9.53 11.58 14.39
N PRO A 52 -8.53 12.35 14.84
CA PRO A 52 -7.13 12.18 14.40
C PRO A 52 -6.58 10.78 14.61
N GLN A 53 -6.93 10.10 15.70
CA GLN A 53 -6.45 8.75 15.99
C GLN A 53 -7.01 7.71 15.00
N GLY A 54 -8.26 7.90 14.54
CA GLY A 54 -8.85 7.07 13.48
C GLY A 54 -8.12 7.24 12.15
N ILE A 55 -7.79 8.47 11.80
CA ILE A 55 -7.03 8.78 10.57
C ILE A 55 -5.65 8.12 10.62
N TRP A 56 -4.89 8.33 11.70
CA TRP A 56 -3.54 7.75 11.82
C TRP A 56 -3.56 6.22 11.89
N ALA A 57 -4.56 5.64 12.54
CA ALA A 57 -4.73 4.19 12.58
C ALA A 57 -5.04 3.61 11.19
N CYS A 58 -5.85 4.31 10.40
CA CYS A 58 -6.14 3.95 9.02
C CYS A 58 -4.88 4.04 8.15
N THR A 59 -4.20 5.18 8.17
CA THR A 59 -2.96 5.39 7.42
C THR A 59 -1.94 4.31 7.78
N ALA A 60 -1.64 4.09 9.06
CA ALA A 60 -0.68 3.07 9.47
C ALA A 60 -1.06 1.65 9.02
N ALA A 61 -2.35 1.29 9.02
CA ALA A 61 -2.80 -0.03 8.58
C ALA A 61 -2.66 -0.22 7.06
N VAL A 62 -3.03 0.78 6.27
CA VAL A 62 -2.89 0.77 4.80
C VAL A 62 -1.41 0.72 4.42
N GLU A 63 -0.60 1.65 4.95
CA GLU A 63 0.82 1.76 4.62
C GLU A 63 1.61 0.50 5.01
N ALA A 64 1.35 -0.08 6.18
CA ALA A 64 1.98 -1.33 6.58
C ALA A 64 1.65 -2.49 5.63
N THR A 65 0.43 -2.53 5.10
CA THR A 65 -0.01 -3.55 4.15
C THR A 65 0.63 -3.32 2.79
N VAL A 66 0.59 -2.10 2.27
CA VAL A 66 1.21 -1.72 0.98
C VAL A 66 2.72 -1.97 1.02
N HIS A 67 3.40 -1.53 2.08
CA HIS A 67 4.84 -1.72 2.25
C HIS A 67 5.26 -3.20 2.16
N ARG A 68 4.52 -4.11 2.79
CA ARG A 68 4.75 -5.55 2.68
C ARG A 68 4.62 -6.06 1.25
N HIS A 69 3.63 -5.58 0.50
CA HIS A 69 3.45 -5.94 -0.91
C HIS A 69 4.55 -5.37 -1.81
N LEU A 70 5.05 -4.16 -1.51
CA LEU A 70 6.19 -3.58 -2.22
C LEU A 70 7.47 -4.37 -1.98
N ASP A 71 7.71 -4.86 -0.75
CA ASP A 71 8.83 -5.75 -0.46
C ASP A 71 8.78 -7.03 -1.30
N ASP A 72 7.63 -7.69 -1.38
CA ASP A 72 7.45 -8.88 -2.22
C ASP A 72 7.72 -8.55 -3.71
N GLN A 73 7.27 -7.40 -4.20
CA GLN A 73 7.52 -6.96 -5.57
C GLN A 73 9.01 -6.70 -5.83
N LEU A 74 9.72 -6.07 -4.90
CA LEU A 74 11.16 -5.84 -5.02
C LEU A 74 11.93 -7.15 -5.12
N TYR A 75 11.62 -8.13 -4.29
CA TYR A 75 12.22 -9.47 -4.38
C TYR A 75 11.93 -10.14 -5.72
N TYR A 76 10.70 -10.02 -6.21
CA TYR A 76 10.31 -10.61 -7.49
C TYR A 76 11.01 -9.95 -8.68
N LEU A 77 11.16 -8.63 -8.66
CA LEU A 77 11.74 -7.84 -9.75
C LEU A 77 13.27 -7.85 -9.76
N ALA A 78 13.90 -8.28 -8.68
CA ALA A 78 15.36 -8.36 -8.60
C ALA A 78 15.92 -9.20 -9.78
N GLY A 79 16.71 -8.55 -10.62
CA GLY A 79 17.29 -9.16 -11.83
C GLY A 79 16.33 -9.40 -13.01
N ARG A 80 15.02 -9.11 -12.86
CA ARG A 80 14.00 -9.27 -13.93
C ARG A 80 13.69 -7.97 -14.65
N ASP A 81 13.48 -6.92 -13.91
CA ASP A 81 13.15 -5.57 -14.43
C ASP A 81 13.81 -4.50 -13.56
N PRO A 82 15.07 -4.14 -13.84
CA PRO A 82 15.80 -3.14 -13.06
C PRO A 82 15.13 -1.76 -13.05
N GLY A 83 14.48 -1.38 -14.15
CA GLY A 83 13.80 -0.09 -14.26
C GLY A 83 12.57 0.00 -13.35
N LEU A 84 11.72 -1.03 -13.33
CA LEU A 84 10.56 -1.07 -12.44
C LEU A 84 11.00 -1.28 -10.99
N HIS A 85 12.04 -2.07 -10.75
CA HIS A 85 12.62 -2.26 -9.42
C HIS A 85 13.05 -0.92 -8.79
N ALA A 86 13.74 -0.06 -9.55
CA ALA A 86 14.19 1.25 -9.06
C ALA A 86 13.00 2.16 -8.71
N ILE A 87 11.95 2.16 -9.52
CA ILE A 87 10.71 2.92 -9.26
C ILE A 87 10.06 2.43 -7.96
N ILE A 88 9.87 1.12 -7.80
CA ILE A 88 9.23 0.54 -6.61
C ILE A 88 10.09 0.75 -5.36
N LEU A 89 11.41 0.72 -5.48
CA LEU A 89 12.30 1.00 -4.36
C LEU A 89 12.13 2.44 -3.85
N SER A 90 12.06 3.42 -4.75
CA SER A 90 11.81 4.82 -4.39
C SER A 90 10.46 4.99 -3.69
N ILE A 91 9.38 4.40 -4.25
CA ILE A 91 8.04 4.44 -3.65
C ILE A 91 8.05 3.80 -2.25
N ARG A 92 8.68 2.64 -2.11
CA ARG A 92 8.76 1.94 -0.84
C ARG A 92 9.42 2.77 0.27
N GLU A 93 10.43 3.55 -0.05
CA GLU A 93 11.10 4.43 0.92
C GLU A 93 10.16 5.55 1.38
N GLU A 94 9.39 6.13 0.47
CA GLU A 94 8.40 7.16 0.78
C GLU A 94 7.24 6.58 1.62
N GLU A 95 6.71 5.40 1.26
CA GLU A 95 5.67 4.69 2.02
C GLU A 95 6.12 4.33 3.44
N LEU A 96 7.39 3.95 3.60
CA LEU A 96 7.97 3.71 4.93
C LEU A 96 8.02 4.98 5.78
N ALA A 97 8.28 6.13 5.17
CA ALA A 97 8.24 7.42 5.86
C ALA A 97 6.80 7.77 6.29
N HIS A 98 5.81 7.52 5.43
CA HIS A 98 4.39 7.70 5.75
C HIS A 98 3.95 6.80 6.91
N LEU A 99 4.33 5.52 6.87
CA LEU A 99 4.04 4.56 7.93
C LEU A 99 4.60 5.01 9.28
N ARG A 100 5.89 5.35 9.32
CA ARG A 100 6.54 5.82 10.55
C ARG A 100 5.88 7.07 11.10
N HIS A 101 5.57 8.02 10.21
CA HIS A 101 4.88 9.22 10.61
C HIS A 101 3.49 8.93 11.23
N ALA A 102 2.71 8.06 10.62
CA ALA A 102 1.41 7.66 11.15
C ALA A 102 1.55 6.96 12.52
N GLU A 103 2.54 6.09 12.67
CA GLU A 103 2.80 5.38 13.93
C GLU A 103 3.27 6.31 15.06
N GLU A 104 4.09 7.31 14.76
CA GLU A 104 4.53 8.33 15.73
C GLU A 104 3.39 9.18 16.30
N HIS A 105 2.31 9.35 15.52
CA HIS A 105 1.12 10.10 15.92
C HIS A 105 0.02 9.25 16.57
N LEU A 106 0.19 7.93 16.56
CA LEU A 106 -0.71 7.03 17.26
C LEU A 106 -0.38 7.00 18.76
N LEU A 107 -1.38 7.37 19.55
CA LEU A 107 -1.36 7.07 20.99
C LEU A 107 -1.48 5.54 21.17
N ALA A 108 -1.12 5.05 22.38
CA ALA A 108 -1.25 3.62 22.69
C ALA A 108 -2.65 3.10 22.30
N PRO A 109 -2.77 2.20 21.30
CA PRO A 109 -4.05 1.86 20.73
C PRO A 109 -4.86 0.99 21.69
N GLY A 110 -6.07 1.45 22.03
CA GLY A 110 -7.06 0.62 22.70
C GLY A 110 -7.55 -0.54 21.82
N PRO A 111 -8.25 -1.54 22.39
CA PRO A 111 -8.67 -2.74 21.68
C PRO A 111 -9.53 -2.46 20.44
N LEU A 112 -10.36 -1.42 20.50
CA LEU A 112 -11.18 -1.01 19.35
C LEU A 112 -10.32 -0.52 18.17
N LEU A 113 -9.29 0.26 18.44
CA LEU A 113 -8.38 0.79 17.42
C LEU A 113 -7.51 -0.33 16.81
N LEU A 114 -7.12 -1.32 17.62
CA LEU A 114 -6.42 -2.51 17.13
C LEU A 114 -7.31 -3.35 16.22
N LEU A 115 -8.58 -3.55 16.58
CA LEU A 115 -9.54 -4.25 15.75
C LEU A 115 -9.77 -3.51 14.42
N LEU A 116 -9.91 -2.19 14.47
CA LEU A 116 -10.05 -1.35 13.27
C LEU A 116 -8.84 -1.49 12.35
N ARG A 117 -7.62 -1.40 12.88
CA ARG A 117 -6.38 -1.59 12.10
C ARG A 117 -6.35 -2.96 11.43
N GLY A 118 -6.73 -4.02 12.16
CA GLY A 118 -6.81 -5.38 11.62
C GLY A 118 -7.82 -5.49 10.48
N ALA A 119 -9.02 -4.93 10.66
CA ALA A 119 -10.06 -4.93 9.63
C ALA A 119 -9.62 -4.16 8.37
N ILE A 120 -8.97 -3.00 8.53
CA ILE A 120 -8.45 -2.21 7.41
C ILE A 120 -7.36 -2.98 6.67
N ALA A 121 -6.41 -3.60 7.37
CA ALA A 121 -5.36 -4.40 6.76
C ALA A 121 -5.93 -5.55 5.91
N VAL A 122 -6.92 -6.29 6.44
CA VAL A 122 -7.61 -7.36 5.70
C VAL A 122 -8.34 -6.81 4.47
N ALA A 123 -9.06 -5.70 4.61
CA ALA A 123 -9.75 -5.06 3.48
C ALA A 123 -8.76 -4.63 2.39
N THR A 124 -7.63 -4.05 2.77
CA THR A 124 -6.56 -3.65 1.84
C THR A 124 -5.95 -4.87 1.13
N ASP A 125 -5.65 -5.94 1.86
CA ASP A 125 -5.16 -7.21 1.26
C ASP A 125 -6.18 -7.80 0.28
N CYS A 126 -7.47 -7.79 0.61
CA CYS A 126 -8.54 -8.24 -0.29
C CYS A 126 -8.61 -7.39 -1.57
N LEU A 127 -8.50 -6.08 -1.45
CA LEU A 127 -8.50 -5.18 -2.61
C LEU A 127 -7.27 -5.41 -3.50
N ILE A 128 -6.08 -5.58 -2.92
CA ILE A 128 -4.86 -5.92 -3.65
C ILE A 128 -5.03 -7.26 -4.37
N TRP A 129 -5.59 -8.26 -3.70
CA TRP A 129 -5.87 -9.57 -4.29
C TRP A 129 -6.83 -9.46 -5.48
N LEU A 130 -7.93 -8.74 -5.35
CA LEU A 130 -8.88 -8.48 -6.43
C LEU A 130 -8.23 -7.72 -7.60
N SER A 131 -7.40 -6.73 -7.29
CA SER A 131 -6.70 -5.91 -8.29
C SER A 131 -5.70 -6.69 -9.13
N THR A 132 -5.07 -7.70 -8.53
CA THR A 132 -4.04 -8.53 -9.14
C THR A 132 -4.57 -9.90 -9.59
N TRP A 133 -5.87 -10.18 -9.43
CA TRP A 133 -6.46 -11.49 -9.69
C TRP A 133 -5.72 -12.64 -8.99
N GLY A 134 -5.25 -12.37 -7.78
CA GLY A 134 -4.52 -13.32 -6.96
C GLY A 134 -3.03 -13.49 -7.33
N ASP A 135 -2.50 -12.73 -8.28
CA ASP A 135 -1.07 -12.79 -8.64
C ASP A 135 -0.17 -12.38 -7.48
N SER A 136 -0.61 -11.42 -6.65
CA SER A 136 0.11 -11.04 -5.43
C SER A 136 0.35 -12.22 -4.49
N VAL A 137 -0.67 -13.06 -4.30
CA VAL A 137 -0.56 -14.27 -3.44
C VAL A 137 0.31 -15.33 -4.10
N ARG A 138 0.20 -15.50 -5.43
CA ARG A 138 1.06 -16.44 -6.18
C ARG A 138 2.52 -16.03 -6.09
N MET A 139 2.81 -14.76 -6.24
CA MET A 139 4.16 -14.20 -6.09
C MET A 139 4.71 -14.43 -4.67
N ALA A 140 3.96 -14.08 -3.63
CA ALA A 140 4.37 -14.27 -2.24
C ALA A 140 4.64 -15.75 -1.90
N ARG A 141 3.82 -16.68 -2.42
CA ARG A 141 4.04 -18.13 -2.27
C ARG A 141 5.31 -18.62 -2.97
N ALA A 142 5.54 -18.14 -4.21
CA ALA A 142 6.75 -18.50 -4.96
C ALA A 142 8.02 -18.00 -4.25
N LEU A 143 8.00 -16.80 -3.67
CA LEU A 143 9.10 -16.25 -2.90
C LEU A 143 9.37 -17.06 -1.61
N LYS A 144 8.30 -17.49 -0.91
CA LYS A 144 8.46 -18.37 0.28
C LYS A 144 9.06 -19.72 -0.07
N ALA A 145 8.65 -20.32 -1.19
CA ALA A 145 9.19 -21.61 -1.64
C ALA A 145 10.65 -21.50 -2.12
N ALA A 146 11.09 -20.34 -2.56
CA ALA A 146 12.46 -20.10 -3.03
C ALA A 146 13.46 -19.74 -1.90
N LYS A 147 12.96 -19.47 -0.68
CA LYS A 147 13.85 -19.25 0.48
C LYS A 147 14.44 -20.59 0.92
N PRO A 148 15.77 -20.79 0.87
CA PRO A 148 16.40 -21.98 1.47
C PRO A 148 16.12 -21.99 2.98
N SER A 149 15.76 -23.15 3.50
CA SER A 149 15.61 -23.45 4.93
C SER A 149 16.93 -23.31 5.67
#